data_9f70a8f822a56dc3a19527c8838040c0
#
_entry.id   9f70a8f822a56dc3a19527c8838040c0
#
_cell.length_a   1.000
_cell.length_b   1.000
_cell.length_c   1.000
_cell.angle_alpha   90.00
_cell.angle_beta   90.00
_cell.angle_gamma   90.00
#
_symmetry.space_group_name_H-M   'P 1'
#
loop_
_entity.id
_entity.type
_entity.pdbx_description
1 polymer ?
#
loop_
_entity_poly.entity_id
_entity_poly.type
_entity_poly.pdbx_seq_one_letter_code
_entity_poly.pdbx_strand_id
1 'polypeptide(L)'
;MASMSLFELTRGFADIPSALANISILDLVLDSRQVTEGSGFIAVQGTQTDGRRFIADALDRGASLVLAESPDGKISDSRVIGMPGLKKHLGELAKRFYGDPSRQLALLAVTGTNGKTSISDYIGQLLRLLGESAGTIGTLGARTRSGESVASQNTTPDIISLNRQLADWVDQGIRFAAIEASSHALDQSRLDGLTLHTGIFSNLTRDHLDYHENMVAYQQAKLHLFQDFCPDRVLFNADDENTFPAREFASQSALGISLRDASADVFAQVTSEAASGLSFLLHSPYGSTSITTKVHGRFNAFNVTAAIMAVCGLGFAFSDVAAAASYLQAVDGRMQAVGGGEDVRVVVDYAHTPDALASALFTLETSCPGDLWVVFGCGGDRDSGKRTEMGRIASGLASKLVITNDNPRTEDASVIASQIASGCMPNCDGADVLIELDRAAAIVYAIKSARPGDTVLIAGKGHETYQIIGRAQHAFSDVEHARQALAARGVADV
;
A
#
# COMPACT_ATOMS: atom_id res chain seq x y z
N MET A 1 26.95 -0.80 -11.03
CA MET A 1 26.62 -1.93 -10.16
C MET A 1 27.87 -2.74 -9.87
N ALA A 2 28.17 -3.06 -8.62
CA ALA A 2 29.32 -3.88 -8.26
C ALA A 2 29.02 -5.35 -8.60
N SER A 3 29.98 -6.07 -9.18
CA SER A 3 29.92 -7.51 -9.34
C SER A 3 30.40 -8.20 -8.07
N MET A 4 29.82 -9.35 -7.72
CA MET A 4 30.22 -10.13 -6.56
C MET A 4 30.55 -11.57 -6.99
N SER A 5 31.59 -12.17 -6.40
CA SER A 5 31.87 -13.58 -6.65
C SER A 5 30.84 -14.48 -5.94
N LEU A 6 30.58 -15.65 -6.51
CA LEU A 6 29.69 -16.63 -5.90
C LEU A 6 30.15 -17.02 -4.49
N PHE A 7 31.46 -17.17 -4.30
CA PHE A 7 32.01 -17.48 -2.99
C PHE A 7 31.70 -16.41 -1.94
N GLU A 8 31.89 -15.14 -2.30
CA GLU A 8 31.56 -14.03 -1.40
C GLU A 8 30.08 -13.98 -1.08
N LEU A 9 29.22 -14.16 -2.09
CA LEU A 9 27.76 -14.12 -1.92
C LEU A 9 27.29 -15.22 -0.95
N THR A 10 27.80 -16.47 -1.13
CA THR A 10 27.28 -17.66 -0.42
C THR A 10 28.11 -18.07 0.80
N ARG A 11 29.17 -17.31 1.12
CA ARG A 11 30.07 -17.62 2.24
C ARG A 11 29.31 -17.82 3.56
N GLY A 12 29.43 -19.00 4.15
CA GLY A 12 28.76 -19.41 5.39
C GLY A 12 27.37 -20.03 5.20
N PHE A 13 26.84 -20.10 3.96
CA PHE A 13 25.54 -20.70 3.66
C PHE A 13 25.66 -22.00 2.86
N ALA A 14 26.70 -22.13 2.02
CA ALA A 14 26.89 -23.31 1.19
C ALA A 14 28.37 -23.56 0.94
N ASP A 15 28.74 -24.84 0.80
CA ASP A 15 30.04 -25.24 0.33
C ASP A 15 30.07 -25.19 -1.19
N ILE A 16 30.82 -24.23 -1.73
CA ILE A 16 30.90 -23.99 -3.17
C ILE A 16 32.14 -24.71 -3.74
N PRO A 17 31.98 -25.51 -4.82
CA PRO A 17 33.12 -26.09 -5.50
C PRO A 17 34.11 -25.01 -5.96
N SER A 18 35.41 -25.23 -5.78
CA SER A 18 36.44 -24.24 -6.10
C SER A 18 36.39 -23.74 -7.55
N ALA A 19 35.97 -24.59 -8.47
CA ALA A 19 35.80 -24.27 -9.88
C ALA A 19 34.70 -23.21 -10.13
N LEU A 20 33.73 -23.07 -9.23
CA LEU A 20 32.59 -22.13 -9.34
C LEU A 20 32.78 -20.90 -8.45
N ALA A 21 33.69 -20.93 -7.49
CA ALA A 21 33.88 -19.92 -6.46
C ALA A 21 34.06 -18.49 -7.04
N ASN A 22 34.74 -18.36 -8.17
CA ASN A 22 35.07 -17.09 -8.82
C ASN A 22 34.08 -16.67 -9.91
N ILE A 23 32.95 -17.38 -10.09
CA ILE A 23 31.91 -16.90 -11.02
C ILE A 23 31.42 -15.55 -10.53
N SER A 24 31.48 -14.56 -11.44
CA SER A 24 31.01 -13.19 -11.19
C SER A 24 29.51 -13.12 -11.43
N ILE A 25 28.79 -12.57 -10.46
CA ILE A 25 27.37 -12.29 -10.51
C ILE A 25 27.20 -10.77 -10.67
N LEU A 26 26.46 -10.35 -11.69
CA LEU A 26 26.24 -8.94 -11.98
C LEU A 26 24.92 -8.43 -11.39
N ASP A 27 23.97 -9.31 -11.16
CA ASP A 27 22.66 -9.01 -10.56
C ASP A 27 22.02 -10.26 -9.96
N LEU A 28 21.07 -10.12 -9.04
CA LEU A 28 20.27 -11.20 -8.48
C LEU A 28 18.81 -11.06 -8.93
N VAL A 29 18.18 -12.15 -9.33
CA VAL A 29 16.77 -12.14 -9.76
C VAL A 29 16.01 -13.36 -9.26
N LEU A 30 14.74 -13.15 -8.88
CA LEU A 30 13.78 -14.20 -8.52
C LEU A 30 12.81 -14.55 -9.65
N ASP A 31 12.69 -13.71 -10.65
CA ASP A 31 11.84 -13.90 -11.82
C ASP A 31 12.69 -14.22 -13.06
N SER A 32 12.54 -15.41 -13.64
CA SER A 32 13.31 -15.84 -14.82
C SER A 32 13.16 -14.88 -16.01
N ARG A 33 12.03 -14.18 -16.10
CA ARG A 33 11.77 -13.19 -17.15
C ARG A 33 12.65 -11.95 -17.06
N GLN A 34 13.21 -11.66 -15.87
CA GLN A 34 14.11 -10.53 -15.61
C GLN A 34 15.59 -10.92 -15.77
N VAL A 35 15.90 -12.20 -16.02
CA VAL A 35 17.26 -12.66 -16.24
C VAL A 35 17.87 -11.97 -17.45
N THR A 36 19.08 -11.43 -17.26
CA THR A 36 19.98 -10.89 -18.27
C THR A 36 21.33 -11.61 -18.17
N GLU A 37 22.21 -11.39 -19.16
CA GLU A 37 23.56 -11.98 -19.14
C GLU A 37 24.31 -11.58 -17.87
N GLY A 38 24.87 -12.56 -17.16
CA GLY A 38 25.58 -12.35 -15.91
C GLY A 38 24.72 -12.36 -14.65
N SER A 39 23.39 -12.51 -14.77
CA SER A 39 22.52 -12.62 -13.60
C SER A 39 22.73 -13.92 -12.83
N GLY A 40 22.60 -13.88 -11.50
CA GLY A 40 22.36 -15.01 -10.64
C GLY A 40 20.86 -15.22 -10.44
N PHE A 41 20.30 -16.30 -10.97
CA PHE A 41 18.89 -16.62 -10.77
C PHE A 41 18.69 -17.39 -9.46
N ILE A 42 17.72 -16.97 -8.64
CA ILE A 42 17.36 -17.60 -7.38
C ILE A 42 16.06 -18.38 -7.56
N ALA A 43 16.14 -19.71 -7.54
CA ALA A 43 15.04 -20.62 -7.81
C ALA A 43 14.47 -21.21 -6.51
N VAL A 44 13.47 -20.57 -5.93
CA VAL A 44 12.76 -21.01 -4.71
C VAL A 44 11.30 -21.29 -5.00
N GLN A 45 10.66 -22.07 -4.13
CA GLN A 45 9.22 -22.26 -4.18
C GLN A 45 8.50 -21.02 -3.66
N GLY A 46 7.78 -20.33 -4.55
CA GLY A 46 6.86 -19.25 -4.21
C GLY A 46 5.49 -19.77 -3.76
N THR A 47 4.59 -18.85 -3.42
CA THR A 47 3.22 -19.18 -2.98
C THR A 47 2.31 -19.65 -4.12
N GLN A 48 2.50 -19.14 -5.33
CA GLN A 48 1.69 -19.49 -6.51
C GLN A 48 2.45 -20.33 -7.53
N THR A 49 3.77 -20.19 -7.59
CA THR A 49 4.61 -20.80 -8.63
C THR A 49 5.92 -21.27 -8.03
N ASP A 50 6.38 -22.44 -8.47
CA ASP A 50 7.69 -22.98 -8.10
C ASP A 50 8.75 -22.46 -9.08
N GLY A 51 9.63 -21.56 -8.61
CA GLY A 51 10.71 -20.96 -9.40
C GLY A 51 11.69 -21.99 -9.98
N ARG A 52 11.81 -23.17 -9.39
CA ARG A 52 12.70 -24.26 -9.87
C ARG A 52 12.29 -24.80 -11.25
N ARG A 53 11.02 -24.60 -11.64
CA ARG A 53 10.54 -24.98 -12.99
C ARG A 53 11.14 -24.12 -14.10
N PHE A 54 11.71 -22.97 -13.77
CA PHE A 54 12.24 -22.00 -14.73
C PHE A 54 13.77 -21.99 -14.78
N ILE A 55 14.45 -22.98 -14.19
CA ILE A 55 15.91 -23.05 -14.18
C ILE A 55 16.46 -23.10 -15.60
N ALA A 56 15.90 -23.94 -16.47
CA ALA A 56 16.34 -24.06 -17.87
C ALA A 56 16.13 -22.72 -18.63
N ASP A 57 14.96 -22.10 -18.50
CA ASP A 57 14.66 -20.79 -19.11
C ASP A 57 15.64 -19.70 -18.64
N ALA A 58 15.97 -19.67 -17.35
CA ALA A 58 16.93 -18.72 -16.81
C ALA A 58 18.36 -18.93 -17.37
N LEU A 59 18.80 -20.18 -17.49
CA LEU A 59 20.10 -20.50 -18.07
C LEU A 59 20.16 -20.16 -19.57
N ASP A 60 19.07 -20.39 -20.31
CA ASP A 60 18.95 -20.05 -21.73
C ASP A 60 18.93 -18.53 -21.97
N ARG A 61 18.45 -17.76 -21.00
CA ARG A 61 18.45 -16.28 -21.02
C ARG A 61 19.79 -15.67 -20.60
N GLY A 62 20.79 -16.47 -20.22
CA GLY A 62 22.13 -15.99 -19.92
C GLY A 62 22.42 -15.84 -18.42
N ALA A 63 21.66 -16.51 -17.54
CA ALA A 63 22.06 -16.59 -16.14
C ALA A 63 23.45 -17.20 -16.03
N SER A 64 24.37 -16.53 -15.32
CA SER A 64 25.73 -17.04 -15.08
C SER A 64 25.70 -18.28 -14.17
N LEU A 65 24.72 -18.31 -13.23
CA LEU A 65 24.46 -19.44 -12.36
C LEU A 65 23.01 -19.39 -11.83
N VAL A 66 22.59 -20.51 -11.24
CA VAL A 66 21.34 -20.63 -10.52
C VAL A 66 21.60 -21.13 -9.09
N LEU A 67 21.04 -20.41 -8.09
CA LEU A 67 20.91 -20.91 -6.72
C LEU A 67 19.52 -21.52 -6.59
N ALA A 68 19.42 -22.81 -6.30
CA ALA A 68 18.14 -23.50 -6.24
C ALA A 68 17.88 -24.11 -4.86
N GLU A 69 16.65 -23.90 -4.35
CA GLU A 69 16.20 -24.59 -3.15
C GLU A 69 16.25 -26.12 -3.37
N SER A 70 17.11 -26.82 -2.63
CA SER A 70 17.26 -28.27 -2.72
C SER A 70 17.52 -28.85 -1.34
N PRO A 71 16.61 -29.73 -0.82
CA PRO A 71 16.75 -30.29 0.53
C PRO A 71 18.04 -31.11 0.74
N ASP A 72 18.58 -31.71 -0.32
CA ASP A 72 19.75 -32.56 -0.29
C ASP A 72 21.02 -31.95 -0.93
N GLY A 73 20.90 -30.68 -1.40
CA GLY A 73 22.00 -29.95 -2.02
C GLY A 73 22.45 -30.49 -3.38
N LYS A 74 21.76 -31.52 -3.94
CA LYS A 74 22.17 -32.18 -5.18
C LYS A 74 21.40 -31.68 -6.38
N ILE A 75 22.13 -31.20 -7.36
CA ILE A 75 21.57 -30.83 -8.68
C ILE A 75 22.57 -31.28 -9.77
N SER A 76 22.08 -31.72 -10.92
CA SER A 76 22.83 -32.36 -11.97
C SER A 76 23.52 -31.42 -12.96
N ASP A 77 23.22 -30.12 -12.97
CA ASP A 77 23.84 -29.14 -13.87
C ASP A 77 24.98 -28.41 -13.17
N SER A 78 26.12 -28.23 -13.84
CA SER A 78 27.31 -27.57 -13.28
C SER A 78 27.13 -26.08 -13.00
N ARG A 79 26.09 -25.44 -13.54
CA ARG A 79 25.74 -24.03 -13.28
C ARG A 79 24.63 -23.87 -12.25
N VAL A 80 24.15 -24.97 -11.68
CA VAL A 80 23.07 -24.96 -10.69
C VAL A 80 23.60 -25.44 -9.35
N ILE A 81 23.43 -24.62 -8.32
CA ILE A 81 23.89 -24.92 -6.97
C ILE A 81 22.67 -25.16 -6.07
N GLY A 82 22.56 -26.38 -5.57
CA GLY A 82 21.53 -26.74 -4.59
C GLY A 82 21.87 -26.18 -3.21
N MET A 83 20.98 -25.42 -2.63
CA MET A 83 21.14 -24.86 -1.28
C MET A 83 19.95 -25.29 -0.40
N PRO A 84 20.17 -26.10 0.64
CA PRO A 84 19.14 -26.36 1.64
C PRO A 84 18.75 -25.09 2.39
N GLY A 85 17.45 -24.80 2.49
CA GLY A 85 16.96 -23.63 3.22
C GLY A 85 17.24 -22.29 2.54
N LEU A 86 17.51 -22.27 1.23
CA LEU A 86 17.81 -21.06 0.46
C LEU A 86 16.82 -19.92 0.71
N LYS A 87 15.53 -20.26 0.82
CA LYS A 87 14.47 -19.26 1.07
C LYS A 87 14.71 -18.47 2.37
N LYS A 88 15.26 -19.09 3.42
CA LYS A 88 15.57 -18.44 4.69
C LYS A 88 16.79 -17.50 4.62
N HIS A 89 17.60 -17.64 3.59
CA HIS A 89 18.83 -16.86 3.40
C HIS A 89 18.66 -15.70 2.41
N LEU A 90 17.46 -15.53 1.79
CA LEU A 90 17.25 -14.54 0.75
C LEU A 90 17.55 -13.11 1.22
N GLY A 91 17.09 -12.74 2.43
CA GLY A 91 17.36 -11.42 3.01
C GLY A 91 18.85 -11.15 3.18
N GLU A 92 19.60 -12.13 3.72
CA GLU A 92 21.03 -11.96 3.91
C GLU A 92 21.82 -11.99 2.60
N LEU A 93 21.40 -12.79 1.61
CA LEU A 93 21.98 -12.79 0.27
C LEU A 93 21.75 -11.44 -0.43
N ALA A 94 20.54 -10.91 -0.36
CA ALA A 94 20.20 -9.60 -0.92
C ALA A 94 21.01 -8.47 -0.25
N LYS A 95 21.01 -8.46 1.08
CA LYS A 95 21.77 -7.50 1.90
C LYS A 95 23.26 -7.52 1.54
N ARG A 96 23.85 -8.70 1.45
CA ARG A 96 25.27 -8.87 1.11
C ARG A 96 25.57 -8.39 -0.31
N PHE A 97 24.74 -8.78 -1.27
CA PHE A 97 24.96 -8.43 -2.68
C PHE A 97 24.82 -6.93 -2.93
N TYR A 98 23.84 -6.29 -2.32
CA TYR A 98 23.55 -4.86 -2.52
C TYR A 98 24.21 -3.95 -1.48
N GLY A 99 25.08 -4.47 -0.60
CA GLY A 99 25.88 -3.66 0.34
C GLY A 99 25.12 -3.08 1.53
N ASP A 100 24.06 -3.79 2.00
CA ASP A 100 23.22 -3.39 3.15
C ASP A 100 22.65 -1.96 3.03
N PRO A 101 21.85 -1.68 1.99
CA PRO A 101 21.39 -0.33 1.70
C PRO A 101 20.48 0.22 2.82
N SER A 102 19.78 -0.64 3.56
CA SER A 102 18.89 -0.23 4.64
C SER A 102 19.61 0.39 5.83
N ARG A 103 20.91 0.20 5.98
CA ARG A 103 21.74 0.91 6.97
C ARG A 103 22.30 2.24 6.48
N GLN A 104 22.24 2.49 5.19
CA GLN A 104 22.81 3.69 4.58
C GLN A 104 21.75 4.79 4.39
N LEU A 105 20.48 4.47 4.59
CA LEU A 105 19.35 5.40 4.59
C LEU A 105 18.45 5.15 5.80
N ALA A 106 17.73 6.18 6.23
CA ALA A 106 16.71 5.99 7.27
C ALA A 106 15.44 5.40 6.62
N LEU A 107 15.18 4.11 6.91
CA LEU A 107 14.05 3.37 6.35
C LEU A 107 12.88 3.38 7.32
N LEU A 108 11.72 3.85 6.85
CA LEU A 108 10.47 3.88 7.58
C LEU A 108 9.50 2.87 6.96
N ALA A 109 8.88 2.03 7.76
CA ALA A 109 7.96 1.00 7.28
C ALA A 109 6.56 1.20 7.89
N VAL A 110 5.54 1.17 7.03
CA VAL A 110 4.14 1.38 7.42
C VAL A 110 3.34 0.10 7.20
N THR A 111 2.74 -0.44 8.26
CA THR A 111 1.78 -1.53 8.18
C THR A 111 0.41 -1.12 8.73
N GLY A 112 -0.59 -1.93 8.47
CA GLY A 112 -1.99 -1.73 8.87
C GLY A 112 -2.95 -2.23 7.80
N THR A 113 -4.23 -2.23 8.06
CA THR A 113 -5.24 -2.52 7.04
C THR A 113 -5.35 -1.33 6.10
N ASN A 114 -5.65 -0.16 6.64
CA ASN A 114 -5.86 1.10 5.91
C ASN A 114 -4.75 2.12 6.26
N GLY A 115 -4.55 3.12 5.40
CA GLY A 115 -3.65 4.26 5.65
C GLY A 115 -2.19 4.07 5.21
N LYS A 116 -1.72 2.85 4.89
CA LYS A 116 -0.33 2.59 4.50
C LYS A 116 0.18 3.54 3.40
N THR A 117 -0.50 3.57 2.28
CA THR A 117 -0.15 4.41 1.12
C THR A 117 -0.16 5.89 1.47
N SER A 118 -1.19 6.35 2.18
CA SER A 118 -1.29 7.75 2.57
C SER A 118 -0.16 8.16 3.51
N ILE A 119 0.14 7.37 4.54
CA ILE A 119 1.20 7.68 5.51
C ILE A 119 2.57 7.67 4.81
N SER A 120 2.90 6.63 4.03
CA SER A 120 4.19 6.54 3.34
C SER A 120 4.38 7.68 2.32
N ASP A 121 3.33 8.04 1.59
CA ASP A 121 3.41 9.15 0.63
C ASP A 121 3.50 10.51 1.34
N TYR A 122 2.74 10.74 2.43
CA TYR A 122 2.86 11.97 3.23
C TYR A 122 4.24 12.12 3.86
N ILE A 123 4.88 11.05 4.34
CA ILE A 123 6.29 11.08 4.79
C ILE A 123 7.18 11.55 3.63
N GLY A 124 7.03 10.96 2.45
CA GLY A 124 7.80 11.36 1.27
C GLY A 124 7.55 12.82 0.86
N GLN A 125 6.29 13.28 0.89
CA GLN A 125 5.94 14.67 0.59
C GLN A 125 6.56 15.64 1.61
N LEU A 126 6.43 15.36 2.93
CA LEU A 126 6.99 16.22 3.98
C LEU A 126 8.51 16.34 3.83
N LEU A 127 9.23 15.24 3.63
CA LEU A 127 10.67 15.26 3.43
C LEU A 127 11.07 16.10 2.20
N ARG A 128 10.34 15.95 1.09
CA ARG A 128 10.59 16.75 -0.12
C ARG A 128 10.30 18.24 0.08
N LEU A 129 9.23 18.58 0.82
CA LEU A 129 8.91 19.98 1.17
C LEU A 129 9.95 20.60 2.09
N LEU A 130 10.65 19.79 2.89
CA LEU A 130 11.79 20.19 3.72
C LEU A 130 13.12 20.24 2.94
N GLY A 131 13.09 20.00 1.63
CA GLY A 131 14.27 20.06 0.77
C GLY A 131 15.06 18.76 0.65
N GLU A 132 14.60 17.67 1.25
CA GLU A 132 15.29 16.40 1.25
C GLU A 132 14.96 15.52 0.04
N SER A 133 15.90 14.65 -0.33
CA SER A 133 15.66 13.58 -1.29
C SER A 133 15.10 12.37 -0.56
N ALA A 134 13.87 11.98 -0.90
CA ALA A 134 13.16 10.87 -0.27
C ALA A 134 12.50 9.97 -1.31
N GLY A 135 12.60 8.65 -1.09
CA GLY A 135 11.93 7.64 -1.87
C GLY A 135 10.70 7.07 -1.15
N THR A 136 9.70 6.63 -1.91
CA THR A 136 8.56 5.86 -1.40
C THR A 136 8.35 4.59 -2.22
N ILE A 137 8.10 3.46 -1.55
CA ILE A 137 7.78 2.17 -2.19
C ILE A 137 6.44 1.69 -1.64
N GLY A 138 5.52 1.40 -2.52
CA GLY A 138 4.20 0.92 -2.11
C GLY A 138 3.29 0.59 -3.28
N THR A 139 2.02 0.66 -3.01
CA THR A 139 0.94 0.39 -3.97
C THR A 139 1.03 1.27 -5.22
N LEU A 140 1.57 2.48 -5.09
CA LEU A 140 1.78 3.42 -6.19
C LEU A 140 3.13 3.21 -6.92
N GLY A 141 3.82 2.09 -6.66
CA GLY A 141 5.16 1.80 -7.19
C GLY A 141 6.28 2.45 -6.37
N ALA A 142 7.50 2.44 -6.94
CA ALA A 142 8.66 3.14 -6.38
C ALA A 142 8.75 4.56 -6.97
N ARG A 143 8.76 5.58 -6.10
CA ARG A 143 8.74 7.00 -6.49
C ARG A 143 9.88 7.76 -5.81
N THR A 144 10.47 8.72 -6.53
CA THR A 144 11.45 9.68 -6.01
C THR A 144 11.01 11.10 -6.35
N ARG A 145 11.89 12.08 -6.13
CA ARG A 145 11.64 13.50 -6.44
C ARG A 145 11.33 13.76 -7.92
N SER A 146 11.87 12.97 -8.83
CA SER A 146 11.66 13.15 -10.28
C SER A 146 10.24 12.81 -10.75
N GLY A 147 9.40 12.26 -9.87
CA GLY A 147 8.02 11.85 -10.21
C GLY A 147 7.95 10.59 -11.08
N GLU A 148 9.08 10.03 -11.49
CA GLU A 148 9.12 8.76 -12.18
C GLU A 148 8.69 7.64 -11.24
N SER A 149 7.68 6.91 -11.63
CA SER A 149 7.19 5.74 -10.90
C SER A 149 7.65 4.48 -11.63
N VAL A 150 8.41 3.64 -10.94
CA VAL A 150 8.64 2.26 -11.39
C VAL A 150 7.47 1.43 -10.91
N ALA A 151 6.64 0.97 -11.84
CA ALA A 151 5.49 0.15 -11.50
C ALA A 151 5.92 -1.14 -10.79
N SER A 152 5.28 -1.45 -9.68
CA SER A 152 5.46 -2.71 -8.96
C SER A 152 4.22 -3.59 -9.13
N GLN A 153 4.40 -4.89 -9.31
CA GLN A 153 3.29 -5.85 -9.33
C GLN A 153 2.68 -6.08 -7.94
N ASN A 154 3.41 -5.75 -6.89
CA ASN A 154 3.00 -5.92 -5.50
C ASN A 154 3.18 -4.62 -4.74
N THR A 155 2.33 -4.37 -3.75
CA THR A 155 2.46 -3.26 -2.80
C THR A 155 3.85 -3.22 -2.15
N THR A 156 4.40 -4.38 -1.81
CA THR A 156 5.77 -4.53 -1.31
C THR A 156 6.49 -5.50 -2.26
N PRO A 157 7.56 -5.08 -2.94
CA PRO A 157 8.35 -5.94 -3.81
C PRO A 157 8.92 -7.17 -3.09
N ASP A 158 9.45 -8.13 -3.84
CA ASP A 158 10.28 -9.19 -3.27
C ASP A 158 11.58 -8.62 -2.69
N ILE A 159 12.23 -9.39 -1.81
CA ILE A 159 13.39 -8.94 -1.04
C ILE A 159 14.60 -8.57 -1.91
N ILE A 160 14.79 -9.23 -3.05
CA ILE A 160 15.88 -8.94 -3.99
C ILE A 160 15.61 -7.60 -4.69
N SER A 161 14.42 -7.46 -5.28
CA SER A 161 13.99 -6.23 -5.95
C SER A 161 13.97 -5.03 -4.99
N LEU A 162 13.56 -5.25 -3.73
CA LEU A 162 13.54 -4.20 -2.70
C LEU A 162 14.96 -3.73 -2.37
N ASN A 163 15.89 -4.65 -2.08
CA ASN A 163 17.28 -4.26 -1.78
C ASN A 163 17.97 -3.58 -2.97
N ARG A 164 17.72 -4.05 -4.20
CA ARG A 164 18.19 -3.40 -5.43
C ARG A 164 17.73 -1.94 -5.49
N GLN A 165 16.41 -1.72 -5.31
CA GLN A 165 15.83 -0.37 -5.36
C GLN A 165 16.42 0.54 -4.27
N LEU A 166 16.61 0.02 -3.05
CA LEU A 166 17.23 0.80 -1.97
C LEU A 166 18.70 1.12 -2.28
N ALA A 167 19.46 0.18 -2.86
CA ALA A 167 20.85 0.42 -3.27
C ALA A 167 20.94 1.46 -4.38
N ASP A 168 20.08 1.38 -5.40
CA ASP A 168 19.99 2.40 -6.45
C ASP A 168 19.70 3.79 -5.86
N TRP A 169 18.88 3.87 -4.84
CA TRP A 169 18.58 5.12 -4.15
C TRP A 169 19.75 5.66 -3.33
N VAL A 170 20.50 4.78 -2.66
CA VAL A 170 21.75 5.16 -1.97
C VAL A 170 22.76 5.74 -2.97
N ASP A 171 22.93 5.10 -4.11
CA ASP A 171 23.82 5.58 -5.19
C ASP A 171 23.37 6.95 -5.74
N GLN A 172 22.07 7.25 -5.72
CA GLN A 172 21.48 8.54 -6.09
C GLN A 172 21.55 9.60 -4.97
N GLY A 173 22.09 9.26 -3.79
CA GLY A 173 22.18 10.15 -2.64
C GLY A 173 20.88 10.35 -1.88
N ILE A 174 19.90 9.45 -2.05
CA ILE A 174 18.66 9.44 -1.25
C ILE A 174 19.00 8.95 0.17
N ARG A 175 18.57 9.71 1.17
CA ARG A 175 18.86 9.41 2.59
C ARG A 175 17.67 8.88 3.36
N PHE A 176 16.46 8.99 2.84
CA PHE A 176 15.21 8.66 3.50
C PHE A 176 14.32 7.83 2.57
N ALA A 177 13.74 6.76 3.09
CA ALA A 177 12.77 5.98 2.34
C ALA A 177 11.59 5.56 3.22
N ALA A 178 10.37 5.66 2.68
CA ALA A 178 9.17 5.13 3.31
C ALA A 178 8.61 3.96 2.49
N ILE A 179 8.35 2.82 3.14
CA ILE A 179 7.85 1.61 2.48
C ILE A 179 6.52 1.15 3.06
N GLU A 180 5.64 0.68 2.21
CA GLU A 180 4.45 -0.06 2.65
C GLU A 180 4.83 -1.51 2.96
N ALA A 181 4.66 -1.94 4.22
CA ALA A 181 4.85 -3.30 4.66
C ALA A 181 3.49 -4.03 4.72
N SER A 182 3.10 -4.67 3.60
CA SER A 182 1.87 -5.45 3.56
C SER A 182 1.98 -6.72 4.41
N SER A 183 0.85 -7.20 4.95
CA SER A 183 0.85 -8.44 5.75
C SER A 183 1.34 -9.66 4.96
N HIS A 184 1.02 -9.74 3.66
CA HIS A 184 1.57 -10.75 2.77
C HIS A 184 3.09 -10.68 2.65
N ALA A 185 3.64 -9.46 2.57
CA ALA A 185 5.08 -9.27 2.46
C ALA A 185 5.81 -9.68 3.75
N LEU A 186 5.24 -9.33 4.89
CA LEU A 186 5.77 -9.72 6.20
C LEU A 186 5.74 -11.23 6.39
N ASP A 187 4.59 -11.87 6.12
CA ASP A 187 4.43 -13.33 6.18
C ASP A 187 5.34 -14.08 5.19
N GLN A 188 5.64 -13.47 4.04
CA GLN A 188 6.49 -14.04 3.01
C GLN A 188 7.97 -13.61 3.12
N SER A 189 8.38 -13.03 4.23
CA SER A 189 9.78 -12.63 4.49
C SER A 189 10.38 -11.67 3.44
N ARG A 190 9.54 -10.81 2.82
CA ARG A 190 10.03 -9.89 1.77
C ARG A 190 10.83 -8.71 2.30
N LEU A 191 10.86 -8.51 3.61
CA LEU A 191 11.62 -7.45 4.28
C LEU A 191 12.79 -7.99 5.11
N ASP A 192 12.99 -9.30 5.18
CA ASP A 192 13.99 -9.93 6.05
C ASP A 192 15.39 -9.33 5.85
N GLY A 193 16.07 -9.09 6.97
CA GLY A 193 17.44 -8.54 6.97
C GLY A 193 17.51 -7.01 6.82
N LEU A 194 16.39 -6.30 6.59
CA LEU A 194 16.40 -4.83 6.57
C LEU A 194 16.56 -4.26 7.98
N THR A 195 17.18 -3.09 8.07
CA THR A 195 17.24 -2.28 9.30
C THR A 195 16.21 -1.16 9.19
N LEU A 196 15.32 -1.04 10.18
CA LEU A 196 14.25 -0.06 10.19
C LEU A 196 14.51 1.03 11.24
N HIS A 197 14.43 2.28 10.84
CA HIS A 197 14.45 3.41 11.77
C HIS A 197 13.08 3.57 12.46
N THR A 198 11.97 3.49 11.71
CA THR A 198 10.62 3.68 12.27
C THR A 198 9.66 2.64 11.72
N GLY A 199 8.93 1.99 12.61
CA GLY A 199 7.78 1.15 12.30
C GLY A 199 6.48 1.86 12.65
N ILE A 200 5.48 1.83 11.76
CA ILE A 200 4.18 2.49 11.96
C ILE A 200 3.07 1.47 11.81
N PHE A 201 2.19 1.34 12.82
CA PHE A 201 0.99 0.50 12.77
C PHE A 201 -0.26 1.36 12.77
N SER A 202 -0.90 1.51 11.61
CA SER A 202 -2.01 2.44 11.44
C SER A 202 -3.33 1.95 12.03
N ASN A 203 -3.72 0.72 11.75
CA ASN A 203 -4.95 0.08 12.25
C ASN A 203 -5.03 -1.39 11.84
N LEU A 204 -5.97 -2.14 12.46
CA LEU A 204 -6.29 -3.50 12.09
C LEU A 204 -7.81 -3.69 12.00
N THR A 205 -8.33 -3.77 10.79
CA THR A 205 -9.74 -4.07 10.50
C THR A 205 -9.85 -5.26 9.57
N ARG A 206 -11.05 -5.79 9.33
CA ARG A 206 -11.24 -6.99 8.51
C ARG A 206 -10.78 -6.78 7.07
N ASP A 207 -9.78 -7.55 6.66
CA ASP A 207 -9.33 -7.72 5.27
C ASP A 207 -8.45 -8.96 5.15
N HIS A 208 -8.19 -9.42 3.93
CA HIS A 208 -7.26 -10.51 3.61
C HIS A 208 -7.48 -11.84 4.37
N LEU A 209 -8.72 -12.14 4.81
CA LEU A 209 -9.03 -13.40 5.48
C LEU A 209 -9.06 -14.60 4.51
N ASP A 210 -9.06 -14.35 3.21
CA ASP A 210 -8.79 -15.34 2.16
C ASP A 210 -7.35 -15.88 2.21
N TYR A 211 -6.42 -15.13 2.79
CA TYR A 211 -5.02 -15.50 2.95
C TYR A 211 -4.66 -15.85 4.40
N HIS A 212 -5.05 -15.03 5.38
CA HIS A 212 -4.65 -15.16 6.79
C HIS A 212 -5.59 -16.01 7.64
N GLU A 213 -6.70 -16.54 7.05
CA GLU A 213 -7.71 -17.38 7.67
C GLU A 213 -8.52 -16.69 8.78
N ASN A 214 -7.90 -15.94 9.69
CA ASN A 214 -8.56 -15.24 10.79
C ASN A 214 -7.82 -13.95 11.20
N MET A 215 -8.49 -13.12 12.01
CA MET A 215 -7.96 -11.82 12.46
C MET A 215 -6.71 -11.94 13.34
N VAL A 216 -6.58 -13.02 14.11
CA VAL A 216 -5.40 -13.23 14.98
C VAL A 216 -4.15 -13.49 14.12
N ALA A 217 -4.24 -14.37 13.12
CA ALA A 217 -3.16 -14.62 12.18
C ALA A 217 -2.81 -13.36 11.37
N TYR A 218 -3.83 -12.58 11.00
CA TYR A 218 -3.64 -11.32 10.28
C TYR A 218 -2.91 -10.26 11.14
N GLN A 219 -3.28 -10.14 12.42
CA GLN A 219 -2.57 -9.28 13.38
C GLN A 219 -1.12 -9.74 13.56
N GLN A 220 -0.91 -11.05 13.78
CA GLN A 220 0.41 -11.62 13.97
C GLN A 220 1.32 -11.35 12.77
N ALA A 221 0.82 -11.54 11.55
CA ALA A 221 1.58 -11.22 10.33
C ALA A 221 2.05 -9.76 10.28
N LYS A 222 1.23 -8.79 10.77
CA LYS A 222 1.65 -7.39 10.85
C LYS A 222 2.62 -7.11 11.99
N LEU A 223 2.49 -7.82 13.12
CA LEU A 223 3.39 -7.68 14.27
C LEU A 223 4.80 -8.14 13.96
N HIS A 224 5.02 -9.01 12.96
CA HIS A 224 6.37 -9.35 12.47
C HIS A 224 7.20 -8.10 12.11
N LEU A 225 6.58 -7.01 11.62
CA LEU A 225 7.29 -5.75 11.36
C LEU A 225 8.01 -5.20 12.60
N PHE A 226 7.48 -5.47 13.78
CA PHE A 226 8.01 -4.96 15.04
C PHE A 226 8.85 -6.02 15.75
N GLN A 227 8.38 -7.24 15.81
CA GLN A 227 9.02 -8.36 16.50
C GLN A 227 10.37 -8.73 15.87
N ASP A 228 10.43 -8.83 14.55
CA ASP A 228 11.60 -9.34 13.83
C ASP A 228 12.62 -8.24 13.53
N PHE A 229 12.16 -6.98 13.39
CA PHE A 229 13.02 -5.85 13.00
C PHE A 229 13.39 -4.92 14.16
N CYS A 230 12.65 -4.94 15.27
CA CYS A 230 12.89 -4.10 16.45
C CYS A 230 13.25 -2.65 16.07
N PRO A 231 12.36 -1.91 15.37
CA PRO A 231 12.68 -0.58 14.87
C PRO A 231 13.07 0.37 16.02
N ASP A 232 13.90 1.37 15.72
CA ASP A 232 14.29 2.36 16.73
C ASP A 232 13.08 3.07 17.32
N ARG A 233 12.10 3.38 16.48
CA ARG A 233 10.88 4.07 16.86
C ARG A 233 9.65 3.31 16.40
N VAL A 234 8.62 3.30 17.23
CA VAL A 234 7.31 2.74 16.91
C VAL A 234 6.25 3.83 17.05
N LEU A 235 5.44 3.99 16.01
CA LEU A 235 4.22 4.78 16.06
C LEU A 235 3.03 3.83 15.91
N PHE A 236 2.06 3.92 16.80
CA PHE A 236 0.89 3.05 16.77
C PHE A 236 -0.40 3.83 17.02
N ASN A 237 -1.51 3.28 16.57
CA ASN A 237 -2.82 3.89 16.75
C ASN A 237 -3.35 3.56 18.16
N ALA A 238 -3.37 4.54 19.04
CA ALA A 238 -3.88 4.37 20.40
C ALA A 238 -5.42 4.28 20.48
N ASP A 239 -6.14 4.51 19.37
CA ASP A 239 -7.59 4.29 19.27
C ASP A 239 -7.95 2.85 18.80
N ASP A 240 -6.94 2.01 18.50
CA ASP A 240 -7.10 0.61 18.06
C ASP A 240 -6.21 -0.32 18.89
N GLU A 241 -6.82 -1.03 19.82
CA GLU A 241 -6.12 -1.94 20.76
C GLU A 241 -5.29 -3.03 20.08
N ASN A 242 -5.67 -3.40 18.83
CA ASN A 242 -4.93 -4.39 18.05
C ASN A 242 -3.52 -3.93 17.67
N THR A 243 -3.24 -2.65 17.74
CA THR A 243 -1.92 -2.07 17.42
C THR A 243 -0.99 -1.97 18.65
N PHE A 244 -1.53 -2.03 19.85
CA PHE A 244 -0.80 -1.83 21.12
C PHE A 244 0.42 -2.77 21.32
N PRO A 245 0.36 -4.06 20.93
CA PRO A 245 1.51 -4.93 21.12
C PRO A 245 2.78 -4.46 20.39
N ALA A 246 2.65 -3.66 19.32
CA ALA A 246 3.80 -3.14 18.58
C ALA A 246 4.76 -2.31 19.44
N ARG A 247 4.24 -1.59 20.46
CA ARG A 247 5.02 -0.71 21.34
C ARG A 247 6.12 -1.43 22.12
N GLU A 248 5.94 -2.73 22.38
CA GLU A 248 6.86 -3.52 23.19
C GLU A 248 8.19 -3.81 22.48
N PHE A 249 8.22 -3.61 21.15
CA PHE A 249 9.36 -3.93 20.30
C PHE A 249 10.19 -2.72 19.86
N ALA A 250 9.83 -1.51 20.31
CA ALA A 250 10.61 -0.30 20.03
C ALA A 250 11.96 -0.36 20.77
N SER A 251 13.08 -0.17 20.05
CA SER A 251 14.40 -0.18 20.71
C SER A 251 14.74 1.14 21.40
N GLN A 252 14.12 2.25 21.02
CA GLN A 252 14.35 3.57 21.60
C GLN A 252 13.06 4.22 22.12
N SER A 253 12.00 4.29 21.31
CA SER A 253 10.76 4.97 21.72
C SER A 253 9.53 4.44 21.01
N ALA A 254 8.40 4.38 21.74
CA ALA A 254 7.08 4.13 21.18
C ALA A 254 6.17 5.30 21.50
N LEU A 255 5.36 5.76 20.54
CA LEU A 255 4.38 6.82 20.70
C LEU A 255 3.00 6.37 20.20
N GLY A 256 2.02 6.40 21.08
CA GLY A 256 0.62 6.16 20.75
C GLY A 256 -0.04 7.45 20.23
N ILE A 257 -0.64 7.38 19.04
CA ILE A 257 -1.36 8.49 18.42
C ILE A 257 -2.86 8.26 18.59
N SER A 258 -3.59 9.23 19.13
CA SER A 258 -5.03 9.18 19.28
C SER A 258 -5.73 10.40 18.68
N LEU A 259 -6.93 10.18 18.15
CA LEU A 259 -7.89 11.23 17.76
C LEU A 259 -8.99 11.41 18.81
N ARG A 260 -9.01 10.60 19.88
CA ARG A 260 -10.09 10.49 20.88
C ARG A 260 -9.63 10.77 22.30
N ASP A 261 -8.44 10.27 22.66
CA ASP A 261 -7.90 10.35 24.02
C ASP A 261 -6.82 11.43 24.14
N ALA A 262 -7.13 12.51 24.85
CA ALA A 262 -6.21 13.61 25.07
C ALA A 262 -5.03 13.25 26.01
N SER A 263 -5.07 12.08 26.66
CA SER A 263 -3.97 11.58 27.50
C SER A 263 -2.94 10.73 26.74
N ALA A 264 -3.17 10.45 25.45
CA ALA A 264 -2.22 9.74 24.59
C ALA A 264 -0.92 10.53 24.42
N ASP A 265 0.18 9.84 24.08
CA ASP A 265 1.48 10.48 23.85
C ASP A 265 1.40 11.57 22.77
N VAL A 266 0.57 11.32 21.75
CA VAL A 266 0.27 12.25 20.65
C VAL A 266 -1.25 12.31 20.48
N PHE A 267 -1.80 13.51 20.58
CA PHE A 267 -3.24 13.74 20.42
C PHE A 267 -3.52 14.72 19.29
N ALA A 268 -4.37 14.33 18.36
CA ALA A 268 -4.80 15.18 17.26
C ALA A 268 -6.31 15.41 17.31
N GLN A 269 -6.71 16.57 17.81
CA GLN A 269 -8.12 16.98 17.93
C GLN A 269 -8.59 17.64 16.63
N VAL A 270 -9.45 16.97 15.87
CA VAL A 270 -10.06 17.56 14.67
C VAL A 270 -10.95 18.71 15.07
N THR A 271 -10.66 19.89 14.52
CA THR A 271 -11.37 21.15 14.81
C THR A 271 -12.28 21.58 13.64
N SER A 272 -11.95 21.21 12.41
CA SER A 272 -12.77 21.50 11.24
C SER A 272 -12.53 20.46 10.14
N GLU A 273 -13.60 20.08 9.48
CA GLU A 273 -13.61 19.30 8.24
C GLU A 273 -14.51 20.03 7.23
N ALA A 274 -13.90 20.57 6.18
CA ALA A 274 -14.55 21.42 5.19
C ALA A 274 -14.16 21.03 3.77
N ALA A 275 -14.85 21.59 2.78
CA ALA A 275 -14.50 21.40 1.37
C ALA A 275 -13.09 21.90 1.03
N SER A 276 -12.50 22.79 1.83
CA SER A 276 -11.13 23.28 1.68
C SER A 276 -10.06 22.37 2.29
N GLY A 277 -10.45 21.35 3.06
CA GLY A 277 -9.54 20.41 3.72
C GLY A 277 -9.86 20.20 5.19
N LEU A 278 -8.85 19.72 5.92
CA LEU A 278 -8.92 19.29 7.32
C LEU A 278 -8.07 20.19 8.20
N SER A 279 -8.61 20.58 9.37
CA SER A 279 -7.86 21.29 10.42
C SER A 279 -7.96 20.52 11.74
N PHE A 280 -6.85 20.44 12.47
CA PHE A 280 -6.78 19.81 13.79
C PHE A 280 -5.72 20.45 14.68
N LEU A 281 -5.94 20.40 15.98
CA LEU A 281 -4.94 20.79 16.97
C LEU A 281 -4.09 19.56 17.32
N LEU A 282 -2.78 19.66 17.12
CA LEU A 282 -1.83 18.59 17.39
C LEU A 282 -1.06 18.87 18.67
N HIS A 283 -1.10 17.94 19.63
CA HIS A 283 -0.29 17.90 20.82
C HIS A 283 0.65 16.70 20.74
N SER A 284 1.95 16.92 20.98
CA SER A 284 2.96 15.88 20.89
C SER A 284 4.15 16.17 21.80
N PRO A 285 5.05 15.20 22.03
CA PRO A 285 6.31 15.43 22.76
C PRO A 285 7.23 16.45 22.08
N TYR A 286 7.03 16.73 20.79
CA TYR A 286 7.82 17.72 20.03
C TYR A 286 7.24 19.14 20.12
N GLY A 287 6.00 19.30 20.61
CA GLY A 287 5.30 20.57 20.72
C GLY A 287 3.81 20.46 20.39
N SER A 288 3.15 21.63 20.40
CA SER A 288 1.72 21.76 20.09
C SER A 288 1.49 22.87 19.09
N THR A 289 0.66 22.61 18.06
CA THR A 289 0.29 23.60 17.05
C THR A 289 -1.01 23.23 16.33
N SER A 290 -1.63 24.19 15.65
CA SER A 290 -2.73 23.92 14.73
C SER A 290 -2.20 23.51 13.37
N ILE A 291 -2.69 22.41 12.84
CA ILE A 291 -2.39 21.92 11.49
C ILE A 291 -3.61 22.17 10.62
N THR A 292 -3.41 22.79 9.45
CA THR A 292 -4.43 22.91 8.40
C THR A 292 -3.84 22.32 7.13
N THR A 293 -4.56 21.42 6.48
CA THR A 293 -4.11 20.71 5.29
C THR A 293 -5.22 20.60 4.26
N LYS A 294 -4.87 20.44 2.98
CA LYS A 294 -5.83 20.27 1.88
C LYS A 294 -6.36 18.84 1.74
N VAL A 295 -5.87 17.90 2.54
CA VAL A 295 -6.38 16.52 2.50
C VAL A 295 -7.73 16.44 3.21
N HIS A 296 -8.58 15.50 2.79
CA HIS A 296 -9.94 15.33 3.30
C HIS A 296 -10.06 14.05 4.13
N GLY A 297 -11.03 14.05 5.04
CA GLY A 297 -11.39 12.90 5.86
C GLY A 297 -10.70 12.88 7.22
N ARG A 298 -11.53 12.70 8.26
CA ARG A 298 -11.08 12.67 9.66
C ARG A 298 -9.96 11.64 9.91
N PHE A 299 -9.99 10.50 9.22
CA PHE A 299 -8.94 9.48 9.32
C PHE A 299 -7.57 9.98 8.82
N ASN A 300 -7.54 10.99 7.94
CA ASN A 300 -6.31 11.63 7.51
C ASN A 300 -5.68 12.51 8.60
N ALA A 301 -6.41 12.92 9.64
CA ALA A 301 -5.78 13.54 10.81
C ALA A 301 -4.79 12.58 11.46
N PHE A 302 -5.14 11.28 11.58
CA PHE A 302 -4.21 10.25 12.03
C PHE A 302 -3.04 10.05 11.04
N ASN A 303 -3.33 9.90 9.75
CA ASN A 303 -2.30 9.63 8.74
C ASN A 303 -1.28 10.76 8.65
N VAL A 304 -1.75 12.02 8.64
CA VAL A 304 -0.88 13.22 8.63
C VAL A 304 -0.09 13.33 9.93
N THR A 305 -0.73 13.09 11.09
CA THR A 305 -0.05 13.10 12.39
C THR A 305 1.05 12.04 12.45
N ALA A 306 0.77 10.81 12.00
CA ALA A 306 1.77 9.74 11.94
C ALA A 306 2.96 10.13 11.05
N ALA A 307 2.71 10.74 9.89
CA ALA A 307 3.75 11.23 9.00
C ALA A 307 4.58 12.37 9.65
N ILE A 308 3.93 13.34 10.31
CA ILE A 308 4.62 14.43 11.05
C ILE A 308 5.51 13.82 12.15
N MET A 309 4.98 12.91 12.98
CA MET A 309 5.76 12.28 14.05
C MET A 309 6.93 11.46 13.54
N ALA A 310 6.74 10.75 12.43
CA ALA A 310 7.80 9.99 11.78
C ALA A 310 8.95 10.90 11.30
N VAL A 311 8.62 12.02 10.65
CA VAL A 311 9.62 12.99 10.16
C VAL A 311 10.29 13.74 11.32
N CYS A 312 9.56 14.12 12.38
CA CYS A 312 10.17 14.66 13.59
C CYS A 312 11.11 13.65 14.25
N GLY A 313 10.76 12.36 14.21
CA GLY A 313 11.63 11.27 14.69
C GLY A 313 12.97 11.17 13.99
N LEU A 314 13.06 11.63 12.74
CA LEU A 314 14.32 11.75 11.96
C LEU A 314 15.17 12.95 12.38
N GLY A 315 14.71 13.80 13.31
CA GLY A 315 15.44 14.97 13.83
C GLY A 315 15.08 16.30 13.17
N PHE A 316 14.05 16.35 12.33
CA PHE A 316 13.56 17.61 11.77
C PHE A 316 12.80 18.44 12.81
N ALA A 317 12.94 19.76 12.74
CA ALA A 317 12.26 20.67 13.68
C ALA A 317 10.73 20.60 13.50
N PHE A 318 10.02 20.42 14.61
CA PHE A 318 8.55 20.28 14.61
C PHE A 318 7.83 21.45 13.92
N SER A 319 8.31 22.69 14.13
CA SER A 319 7.77 23.88 13.46
C SER A 319 7.79 23.80 11.94
N ASP A 320 8.90 23.29 11.38
CA ASP A 320 9.12 23.22 9.95
C ASP A 320 8.28 22.10 9.33
N VAL A 321 8.23 20.92 10.00
CA VAL A 321 7.39 19.80 9.58
C VAL A 321 5.91 20.17 9.64
N ALA A 322 5.47 20.84 10.69
CA ALA A 322 4.10 21.31 10.85
C ALA A 322 3.71 22.34 9.77
N ALA A 323 4.61 23.27 9.44
CA ALA A 323 4.39 24.22 8.36
C ALA A 323 4.31 23.51 7.00
N ALA A 324 5.18 22.54 6.73
CA ALA A 324 5.16 21.73 5.52
C ALA A 324 3.85 20.94 5.35
N ALA A 325 3.23 20.50 6.44
CA ALA A 325 1.98 19.74 6.39
C ALA A 325 0.81 20.49 5.74
N SER A 326 0.84 21.84 5.72
CA SER A 326 -0.16 22.66 5.03
C SER A 326 -0.11 22.55 3.49
N TYR A 327 0.99 22.04 2.95
CA TYR A 327 1.20 21.86 1.52
C TYR A 327 0.98 20.43 1.05
N LEU A 328 0.62 19.51 1.96
CA LEU A 328 0.31 18.13 1.60
C LEU A 328 -0.83 18.07 0.58
N GLN A 329 -0.65 17.21 -0.41
CA GLN A 329 -1.64 16.94 -1.43
C GLN A 329 -2.27 15.56 -1.20
N ALA A 330 -3.53 15.41 -1.62
CA ALA A 330 -4.18 14.11 -1.61
C ALA A 330 -3.39 13.11 -2.45
N VAL A 331 -3.34 11.88 -1.97
CA VAL A 331 -2.68 10.77 -2.67
C VAL A 331 -3.59 10.27 -3.80
N ASP A 332 -3.01 9.92 -4.93
CA ASP A 332 -3.76 9.39 -6.07
C ASP A 332 -4.68 8.22 -5.66
N GLY A 333 -5.96 8.34 -5.97
CA GLY A 333 -6.99 7.36 -5.62
C GLY A 333 -7.28 7.22 -4.12
N ARG A 334 -6.96 8.23 -3.30
CA ARG A 334 -7.28 8.32 -1.87
C ARG A 334 -8.02 9.62 -1.59
N MET A 335 -9.35 9.56 -1.45
CA MET A 335 -10.21 10.74 -1.32
C MET A 335 -9.87 11.82 -2.37
N GLN A 336 -9.52 11.38 -3.57
CA GLN A 336 -9.07 12.22 -4.67
C GLN A 336 -10.28 12.93 -5.30
N ALA A 337 -10.33 14.26 -5.20
CA ALA A 337 -11.30 15.03 -5.93
C ALA A 337 -11.00 14.98 -7.45
N VAL A 338 -12.03 14.78 -8.25
CA VAL A 338 -11.97 14.76 -9.72
C VAL A 338 -12.80 15.90 -10.27
N GLY A 339 -12.22 16.69 -11.17
CA GLY A 339 -12.84 17.94 -11.66
C GLY A 339 -12.60 19.11 -10.70
N GLY A 340 -13.25 20.23 -10.95
CA GLY A 340 -13.19 21.43 -10.10
C GLY A 340 -14.01 22.56 -10.70
N GLY A 341 -15.01 23.03 -9.96
CA GLY A 341 -15.94 24.11 -10.39
C GLY A 341 -17.24 23.61 -10.97
N GLU A 342 -17.44 22.30 -11.02
CA GLU A 342 -18.70 21.67 -11.39
C GLU A 342 -19.71 21.76 -10.24
N ASP A 343 -21.00 21.67 -10.59
CA ASP A 343 -22.09 21.67 -9.63
C ASP A 343 -22.25 20.38 -8.84
N VAL A 344 -21.58 19.29 -9.28
CA VAL A 344 -21.50 17.97 -8.63
C VAL A 344 -20.08 17.69 -8.22
N ARG A 345 -19.88 17.31 -6.95
CA ARG A 345 -18.57 16.88 -6.44
C ARG A 345 -18.35 15.40 -6.74
N VAL A 346 -17.24 15.06 -7.39
CA VAL A 346 -16.84 13.67 -7.64
C VAL A 346 -15.55 13.35 -6.89
N VAL A 347 -15.54 12.22 -6.17
CA VAL A 347 -14.39 11.74 -5.38
C VAL A 347 -14.10 10.31 -5.74
N VAL A 348 -12.83 10.00 -5.99
CA VAL A 348 -12.33 8.63 -6.23
C VAL A 348 -11.53 8.16 -5.02
N ASP A 349 -11.85 6.96 -4.52
CA ASP A 349 -11.19 6.37 -3.36
C ASP A 349 -10.92 4.87 -3.53
N TYR A 350 -9.86 4.39 -2.91
CA TYR A 350 -9.49 2.97 -2.88
C TYR A 350 -10.27 2.16 -1.83
N ALA A 351 -11.28 2.71 -1.18
CA ALA A 351 -12.09 2.06 -0.15
C ALA A 351 -12.71 0.75 -0.67
N HIS A 352 -12.11 -0.38 -0.32
CA HIS A 352 -12.50 -1.72 -0.73
C HIS A 352 -12.73 -2.67 0.47
N THR A 353 -12.70 -2.11 1.69
CA THR A 353 -13.03 -2.80 2.95
C THR A 353 -14.25 -2.14 3.59
N PRO A 354 -15.00 -2.85 4.47
CA PRO A 354 -16.15 -2.29 5.17
C PRO A 354 -15.81 -0.99 5.92
N ASP A 355 -14.74 -0.99 6.70
CA ASP A 355 -14.29 0.14 7.50
C ASP A 355 -13.86 1.34 6.63
N ALA A 356 -13.08 1.10 5.56
CA ALA A 356 -12.66 2.16 4.64
C ALA A 356 -13.86 2.79 3.93
N LEU A 357 -14.83 1.98 3.48
CA LEU A 357 -16.05 2.45 2.83
C LEU A 357 -16.89 3.30 3.79
N ALA A 358 -17.07 2.84 5.04
CA ALA A 358 -17.77 3.59 6.08
C ALA A 358 -17.07 4.94 6.34
N SER A 359 -15.76 4.94 6.47
CA SER A 359 -14.98 6.15 6.74
C SER A 359 -15.04 7.17 5.59
N ALA A 360 -14.98 6.69 4.33
CA ALA A 360 -15.09 7.54 3.16
C ALA A 360 -16.50 8.16 3.04
N LEU A 361 -17.54 7.35 3.20
CA LEU A 361 -18.94 7.81 3.14
C LEU A 361 -19.25 8.80 4.26
N PHE A 362 -18.89 8.50 5.50
CA PHE A 362 -19.09 9.39 6.64
C PHE A 362 -18.39 10.75 6.45
N THR A 363 -17.18 10.74 5.89
CA THR A 363 -16.45 11.98 5.58
C THR A 363 -17.19 12.82 4.56
N LEU A 364 -17.75 12.20 3.52
CA LEU A 364 -18.44 12.94 2.46
C LEU A 364 -19.84 13.41 2.88
N GLU A 365 -20.56 12.60 3.67
CA GLU A 365 -21.87 12.93 4.21
C GLU A 365 -21.85 14.26 4.98
N THR A 366 -20.85 14.47 5.83
CA THR A 366 -20.75 15.70 6.65
C THR A 366 -20.57 16.97 5.84
N SER A 367 -20.13 16.87 4.58
CA SER A 367 -19.87 18.01 3.68
C SER A 367 -20.70 17.99 2.40
N CYS A 368 -21.71 17.09 2.30
CA CYS A 368 -22.59 16.94 1.15
C CYS A 368 -23.90 17.72 1.38
N PRO A 369 -24.17 18.81 0.65
CA PRO A 369 -25.43 19.55 0.78
C PRO A 369 -26.63 18.80 0.20
N GLY A 370 -26.41 17.98 -0.82
CA GLY A 370 -27.41 17.20 -1.55
C GLY A 370 -27.36 15.71 -1.23
N ASP A 371 -27.68 14.87 -2.21
CA ASP A 371 -27.62 13.42 -2.10
C ASP A 371 -26.18 12.90 -2.18
N LEU A 372 -25.85 11.95 -1.30
CA LEU A 372 -24.59 11.21 -1.37
C LEU A 372 -24.78 9.94 -2.21
N TRP A 373 -24.07 9.86 -3.33
CA TRP A 373 -24.03 8.72 -4.22
C TRP A 373 -22.79 7.86 -3.94
N VAL A 374 -22.92 6.54 -4.05
CA VAL A 374 -21.76 5.65 -4.04
C VAL A 374 -21.80 4.65 -5.20
N VAL A 375 -20.71 4.59 -5.97
CA VAL A 375 -20.46 3.60 -7.03
C VAL A 375 -19.36 2.67 -6.55
N PHE A 376 -19.67 1.38 -6.32
CA PHE A 376 -18.67 0.44 -5.81
C PHE A 376 -18.99 -1.01 -6.17
N GLY A 377 -17.99 -1.85 -6.03
CA GLY A 377 -18.07 -3.30 -6.16
C GLY A 377 -17.07 -4.00 -5.24
N CYS A 378 -17.02 -5.32 -5.32
CA CYS A 378 -16.05 -6.14 -4.60
C CYS A 378 -15.24 -7.00 -5.55
N GLY A 379 -13.98 -7.27 -5.20
CA GLY A 379 -13.14 -8.19 -5.96
C GLY A 379 -13.62 -9.64 -5.85
N GLY A 380 -13.58 -10.36 -6.97
CA GLY A 380 -13.69 -11.81 -7.01
C GLY A 380 -12.40 -12.50 -6.58
N ASP A 381 -12.45 -13.78 -6.24
CA ASP A 381 -11.34 -14.59 -5.70
C ASP A 381 -10.67 -13.91 -4.49
N ARG A 382 -11.49 -13.33 -3.60
CA ARG A 382 -11.12 -12.61 -2.36
C ARG A 382 -12.14 -12.89 -1.26
N ASP A 383 -11.93 -12.30 -0.06
CA ASP A 383 -12.86 -12.43 1.07
C ASP A 383 -14.30 -12.07 0.66
N SER A 384 -15.14 -13.08 0.46
CA SER A 384 -16.54 -12.90 0.13
C SER A 384 -17.37 -12.42 1.32
N GLY A 385 -16.90 -12.66 2.55
CA GLY A 385 -17.63 -12.31 3.77
C GLY A 385 -17.80 -10.81 3.98
N LYS A 386 -17.00 -9.96 3.33
CA LYS A 386 -17.15 -8.50 3.39
C LYS A 386 -18.25 -7.93 2.48
N ARG A 387 -18.73 -8.70 1.48
CA ARG A 387 -19.66 -8.22 0.44
C ARG A 387 -20.99 -7.72 1.01
N THR A 388 -21.67 -8.56 1.79
CA THR A 388 -22.92 -8.23 2.48
C THR A 388 -22.75 -7.07 3.46
N GLU A 389 -21.62 -7.03 4.19
CA GLU A 389 -21.34 -5.96 5.13
C GLU A 389 -21.13 -4.62 4.43
N MET A 390 -20.41 -4.58 3.29
CA MET A 390 -20.25 -3.38 2.48
C MET A 390 -21.58 -2.88 1.91
N GLY A 391 -22.46 -3.79 1.48
CA GLY A 391 -23.83 -3.44 1.05
C GLY A 391 -24.64 -2.78 2.17
N ARG A 392 -24.58 -3.33 3.37
CA ARG A 392 -25.25 -2.77 4.56
C ARG A 392 -24.72 -1.38 4.93
N ILE A 393 -23.39 -1.20 4.90
CA ILE A 393 -22.77 0.09 5.20
C ILE A 393 -23.16 1.13 4.15
N ALA A 394 -23.04 0.77 2.87
CA ALA A 394 -23.35 1.68 1.77
C ALA A 394 -24.80 2.14 1.82
N SER A 395 -25.78 1.21 2.03
CA SER A 395 -27.18 1.56 2.12
C SER A 395 -27.58 2.33 3.39
N GLY A 396 -26.76 2.27 4.44
CA GLY A 396 -26.98 3.03 5.68
C GLY A 396 -26.42 4.46 5.68
N LEU A 397 -25.46 4.77 4.78
CA LEU A 397 -24.75 6.05 4.77
C LEU A 397 -24.90 6.83 3.47
N ALA A 398 -25.27 6.20 2.36
CA ALA A 398 -25.46 6.89 1.09
C ALA A 398 -26.95 6.91 0.70
N SER A 399 -27.38 8.00 0.03
CA SER A 399 -28.75 8.16 -0.49
C SER A 399 -28.98 7.33 -1.75
N LYS A 400 -27.94 7.15 -2.57
CA LYS A 400 -28.00 6.47 -3.87
C LYS A 400 -26.85 5.48 -4.02
N LEU A 401 -27.16 4.24 -4.37
CA LEU A 401 -26.17 3.18 -4.56
C LEU A 401 -26.17 2.69 -6.01
N VAL A 402 -24.98 2.60 -6.60
CA VAL A 402 -24.73 1.89 -7.85
C VAL A 402 -23.74 0.78 -7.58
N ILE A 403 -24.25 -0.46 -7.51
CA ILE A 403 -23.44 -1.66 -7.34
C ILE A 403 -22.90 -2.07 -8.72
N THR A 404 -21.58 -2.19 -8.84
CA THR A 404 -20.91 -2.48 -10.10
C THR A 404 -19.76 -3.48 -9.93
N ASN A 405 -19.05 -3.78 -11.02
CA ASN A 405 -17.84 -4.59 -10.95
C ASN A 405 -16.65 -3.80 -10.42
N ASP A 406 -15.86 -4.45 -9.60
CA ASP A 406 -14.46 -4.09 -9.32
C ASP A 406 -13.53 -4.90 -10.24
N ASN A 407 -12.84 -5.90 -9.73
CA ASN A 407 -12.09 -6.92 -10.46
C ASN A 407 -12.78 -8.29 -10.25
N PRO A 408 -13.76 -8.70 -11.06
CA PRO A 408 -14.50 -9.95 -10.82
C PRO A 408 -13.62 -11.19 -10.94
N ARG A 409 -12.48 -11.11 -11.63
CA ARG A 409 -11.54 -12.24 -11.87
C ARG A 409 -12.28 -13.45 -12.42
N THR A 410 -12.15 -14.63 -11.77
CA THR A 410 -12.78 -15.86 -12.26
C THR A 410 -14.22 -16.08 -11.75
N GLU A 411 -14.68 -15.24 -10.80
CA GLU A 411 -16.04 -15.32 -10.30
C GLU A 411 -17.05 -14.64 -11.25
N ASP A 412 -18.31 -15.08 -11.17
CA ASP A 412 -19.43 -14.42 -11.86
C ASP A 412 -19.73 -13.06 -11.22
N ALA A 413 -19.63 -12.01 -12.02
CA ALA A 413 -19.86 -10.65 -11.60
C ALA A 413 -21.27 -10.40 -11.03
N SER A 414 -22.28 -11.08 -11.59
CA SER A 414 -23.68 -10.97 -11.12
C SER A 414 -23.88 -11.58 -9.74
N VAL A 415 -23.14 -12.64 -9.42
CA VAL A 415 -23.15 -13.28 -8.10
C VAL A 415 -22.54 -12.34 -7.06
N ILE A 416 -21.39 -11.70 -7.38
CA ILE A 416 -20.75 -10.72 -6.50
C ILE A 416 -21.71 -9.56 -6.21
N ALA A 417 -22.31 -8.99 -7.25
CA ALA A 417 -23.27 -7.88 -7.12
C ALA A 417 -24.51 -8.26 -6.29
N SER A 418 -25.03 -9.48 -6.48
CA SER A 418 -26.16 -9.99 -5.72
C SER A 418 -25.83 -10.18 -4.23
N GLN A 419 -24.61 -10.63 -3.90
CA GLN A 419 -24.15 -10.75 -2.51
C GLN A 419 -24.00 -9.38 -1.84
N ILE A 420 -23.54 -8.37 -2.55
CA ILE A 420 -23.51 -6.98 -2.05
C ILE A 420 -24.94 -6.48 -1.82
N ALA A 421 -25.81 -6.62 -2.81
CA ALA A 421 -27.20 -6.19 -2.75
C ALA A 421 -28.00 -6.88 -1.62
N SER A 422 -27.69 -8.15 -1.30
CA SER A 422 -28.32 -8.88 -0.19
C SER A 422 -28.05 -8.25 1.18
N GLY A 423 -27.00 -7.46 1.30
CA GLY A 423 -26.67 -6.70 2.52
C GLY A 423 -27.41 -5.37 2.62
N CYS A 424 -27.94 -4.85 1.52
CA CYS A 424 -28.67 -3.59 1.54
C CYS A 424 -29.97 -3.73 2.34
N MET A 425 -30.22 -2.79 3.24
CA MET A 425 -31.37 -2.84 4.14
C MET A 425 -32.67 -2.62 3.36
N PRO A 426 -33.67 -3.49 3.46
CA PRO A 426 -34.87 -3.44 2.63
C PRO A 426 -35.85 -2.31 2.94
N ASN A 427 -35.63 -1.53 3.99
CA ASN A 427 -36.57 -0.50 4.50
C ASN A 427 -35.86 0.78 4.95
N CYS A 428 -34.70 1.12 4.38
CA CYS A 428 -34.19 2.47 4.56
C CYS A 428 -34.99 3.40 3.66
N ASP A 429 -35.78 4.30 4.24
CA ASP A 429 -36.38 5.41 3.55
C ASP A 429 -35.26 6.18 2.83
N GLY A 430 -34.91 5.81 1.60
CA GLY A 430 -34.04 6.62 0.80
C GLY A 430 -32.97 5.99 -0.08
N ALA A 431 -32.45 4.82 0.17
CA ALA A 431 -31.39 4.32 -0.72
C ALA A 431 -31.96 3.65 -1.98
N ASP A 432 -31.93 4.36 -3.11
CA ASP A 432 -32.18 3.74 -4.42
C ASP A 432 -30.97 2.89 -4.80
N VAL A 433 -31.16 1.59 -4.99
CA VAL A 433 -30.10 0.62 -5.35
C VAL A 433 -30.24 0.26 -6.82
N LEU A 434 -29.21 0.56 -7.61
CA LEU A 434 -29.06 0.12 -8.99
C LEU A 434 -27.92 -0.90 -9.08
N ILE A 435 -28.10 -1.96 -9.86
CA ILE A 435 -27.01 -2.87 -10.25
C ILE A 435 -26.70 -2.59 -11.72
N GLU A 436 -25.50 -2.10 -12.00
CA GLU A 436 -24.95 -1.91 -13.33
C GLU A 436 -23.54 -2.52 -13.37
N LEU A 437 -23.41 -3.65 -14.04
CA LEU A 437 -22.15 -4.42 -14.05
C LEU A 437 -21.05 -3.78 -14.89
N ASP A 438 -21.38 -2.99 -15.90
CA ASP A 438 -20.39 -2.18 -16.62
C ASP A 438 -20.00 -0.98 -15.75
N ARG A 439 -18.78 -1.02 -15.23
CA ARG A 439 -18.30 0.02 -14.30
C ARG A 439 -18.22 1.40 -14.96
N ALA A 440 -17.88 1.48 -16.26
CA ALA A 440 -17.86 2.75 -16.97
C ALA A 440 -19.28 3.32 -17.10
N ALA A 441 -20.26 2.49 -17.44
CA ALA A 441 -21.67 2.86 -17.51
C ALA A 441 -22.20 3.29 -16.13
N ALA A 442 -21.82 2.56 -15.07
CA ALA A 442 -22.20 2.88 -13.68
C ALA A 442 -21.70 4.28 -13.25
N ILE A 443 -20.42 4.60 -13.53
CA ILE A 443 -19.83 5.91 -13.25
C ILE A 443 -20.55 7.01 -14.03
N VAL A 444 -20.76 6.81 -15.32
CA VAL A 444 -21.47 7.78 -16.18
C VAL A 444 -22.90 7.99 -15.69
N TYR A 445 -23.60 6.91 -15.33
CA TYR A 445 -24.97 7.00 -14.81
C TYR A 445 -25.03 7.82 -13.52
N ALA A 446 -24.19 7.53 -12.54
CA ALA A 446 -24.18 8.24 -11.27
C ALA A 446 -23.90 9.75 -11.46
N ILE A 447 -22.85 10.10 -12.23
CA ILE A 447 -22.46 11.50 -12.45
C ILE A 447 -23.53 12.26 -13.24
N LYS A 448 -24.16 11.67 -14.26
CA LYS A 448 -25.21 12.33 -15.05
C LYS A 448 -26.51 12.48 -14.28
N SER A 449 -26.85 11.54 -13.40
CA SER A 449 -28.09 11.56 -12.62
C SER A 449 -28.00 12.43 -11.37
N ALA A 450 -26.78 12.68 -10.87
CA ALA A 450 -26.55 13.53 -9.72
C ALA A 450 -27.00 14.98 -10.01
N ARG A 451 -27.54 15.66 -8.98
CA ARG A 451 -28.05 17.05 -9.05
C ARG A 451 -27.01 18.03 -8.51
N PRO A 452 -27.14 19.32 -8.80
CA PRO A 452 -26.33 20.35 -8.16
C PRO A 452 -26.33 20.22 -6.63
N GLY A 453 -25.13 20.17 -6.03
CA GLY A 453 -24.92 19.96 -4.61
C GLY A 453 -24.74 18.50 -4.19
N ASP A 454 -24.97 17.53 -5.09
CA ASP A 454 -24.71 16.11 -4.81
C ASP A 454 -23.20 15.80 -4.80
N THR A 455 -22.86 14.74 -4.08
CA THR A 455 -21.52 14.18 -4.08
C THR A 455 -21.54 12.73 -4.56
N VAL A 456 -20.65 12.38 -5.50
CA VAL A 456 -20.50 11.02 -6.03
C VAL A 456 -19.17 10.45 -5.57
N LEU A 457 -19.22 9.40 -4.73
CA LEU A 457 -18.06 8.60 -4.36
C LEU A 457 -17.93 7.40 -5.32
N ILE A 458 -16.79 7.28 -6.00
CA ILE A 458 -16.40 6.10 -6.78
C ILE A 458 -15.36 5.35 -5.96
N ALA A 459 -15.75 4.17 -5.42
CA ALA A 459 -14.94 3.44 -4.46
C ALA A 459 -14.49 2.06 -4.99
N GLY A 460 -13.36 1.60 -4.46
CA GLY A 460 -12.79 0.27 -4.69
C GLY A 460 -11.46 0.30 -5.42
N LYS A 461 -11.40 0.89 -6.61
CA LYS A 461 -10.20 0.84 -7.48
C LYS A 461 -9.20 1.97 -7.22
N GLY A 462 -9.67 3.14 -6.83
CA GLY A 462 -8.80 4.29 -6.54
C GLY A 462 -7.85 4.63 -7.70
N HIS A 463 -6.55 4.40 -7.50
CA HIS A 463 -5.47 4.64 -8.48
C HIS A 463 -5.29 3.54 -9.53
N GLU A 464 -5.98 2.40 -9.40
CA GLU A 464 -5.84 1.30 -10.37
C GLU A 464 -6.20 1.75 -11.79
N THR A 465 -5.33 1.41 -12.75
CA THR A 465 -5.50 1.73 -14.18
C THR A 465 -5.93 0.53 -15.01
N TYR A 466 -6.46 -0.51 -14.38
CA TYR A 466 -6.89 -1.74 -15.03
C TYR A 466 -8.11 -2.37 -14.35
N GLN A 467 -8.78 -3.26 -15.06
CA GLN A 467 -9.81 -4.17 -14.56
C GLN A 467 -9.48 -5.61 -14.97
N ILE A 468 -9.62 -6.58 -14.05
CA ILE A 468 -9.37 -8.00 -14.31
C ILE A 468 -10.71 -8.71 -14.47
N ILE A 469 -10.97 -9.22 -15.69
CA ILE A 469 -12.16 -10.01 -16.03
C ILE A 469 -11.69 -11.39 -16.53
N GLY A 470 -12.08 -12.45 -15.86
CA GLY A 470 -11.49 -13.76 -16.04
C GLY A 470 -10.00 -13.71 -15.69
N ARG A 471 -9.17 -14.05 -16.67
CA ARG A 471 -7.70 -13.98 -16.58
C ARG A 471 -7.09 -12.81 -17.37
N ALA A 472 -7.93 -12.04 -18.02
CA ALA A 472 -7.49 -10.91 -18.85
C ALA A 472 -7.49 -9.61 -18.02
N GLN A 473 -6.46 -8.79 -18.26
CA GLN A 473 -6.36 -7.45 -17.72
C GLN A 473 -6.70 -6.45 -18.81
N HIS A 474 -7.68 -5.59 -18.54
CA HIS A 474 -8.16 -4.54 -19.44
C HIS A 474 -7.76 -3.18 -18.87
N ALA A 475 -7.39 -2.23 -19.74
CA ALA A 475 -7.15 -0.85 -19.31
C ALA A 475 -8.46 -0.23 -18.81
N PHE A 476 -8.42 0.38 -17.60
CA PHE A 476 -9.57 1.02 -16.98
C PHE A 476 -9.11 1.98 -15.88
N SER A 477 -9.73 3.16 -15.77
CA SER A 477 -9.42 4.12 -14.72
C SER A 477 -10.69 4.84 -14.27
N ASP A 478 -11.00 4.76 -12.96
CA ASP A 478 -12.12 5.49 -12.37
C ASP A 478 -11.99 7.00 -12.58
N VAL A 479 -10.78 7.53 -12.40
CA VAL A 479 -10.50 8.97 -12.55
C VAL A 479 -10.75 9.44 -13.98
N GLU A 480 -10.33 8.65 -14.98
CA GLU A 480 -10.48 8.99 -16.38
C GLU A 480 -11.96 8.98 -16.80
N HIS A 481 -12.70 7.93 -16.43
CA HIS A 481 -14.14 7.83 -16.70
C HIS A 481 -14.94 8.93 -15.99
N ALA A 482 -14.55 9.28 -14.76
CA ALA A 482 -15.18 10.38 -14.03
C ALA A 482 -14.96 11.73 -14.72
N ARG A 483 -13.72 12.00 -15.17
CA ARG A 483 -13.42 13.25 -15.92
C ARG A 483 -14.21 13.34 -17.22
N GLN A 484 -14.31 12.26 -17.97
CA GLN A 484 -15.07 12.19 -19.22
C GLN A 484 -16.56 12.40 -18.96
N ALA A 485 -17.12 11.81 -17.91
CA ALA A 485 -18.53 11.96 -17.55
C ALA A 485 -18.85 13.40 -17.10
N LEU A 486 -17.97 14.06 -16.33
CA LEU A 486 -18.10 15.46 -15.93
C LEU A 486 -18.03 16.40 -17.14
N ALA A 487 -17.06 16.18 -18.04
CA ALA A 487 -16.94 16.98 -19.27
C ALA A 487 -18.20 16.87 -20.16
N ALA A 488 -18.79 15.66 -20.27
CA ALA A 488 -20.01 15.44 -21.04
C ALA A 488 -21.26 16.05 -20.36
N ARG A 489 -21.25 16.24 -19.04
CA ARG A 489 -22.31 16.93 -18.30
C ARG A 489 -22.31 18.44 -18.61
N GLY A 490 -21.15 19.11 -18.63
CA GLY A 490 -21.01 20.52 -18.93
C GLY A 490 -21.35 20.93 -20.38
N VAL A 491 -21.38 19.96 -21.31
CA VAL A 491 -21.75 20.22 -22.73
C VAL A 491 -23.28 20.14 -22.97
N ALA A 492 -24.02 19.50 -22.07
CA ALA A 492 -25.47 19.29 -22.23
C ALA A 492 -26.33 20.50 -21.85
N ASP A 493 -25.75 21.55 -21.21
CA ASP A 493 -26.46 22.75 -20.72
C ASP A 493 -26.18 24.01 -21.54
N VAL A 494 -25.77 23.88 -22.85
CA VAL A 494 -25.59 25.00 -23.78
C VAL A 494 -26.58 24.94 -24.94
#